data_3ad2c2a5912ab0c9e06ebf7f37c81998
#
_entry.id   3ad2c2a5912ab0c9e06ebf7f37c81998
#
_cell.length_a   1.000
_cell.length_b   1.000
_cell.length_c   1.000
_cell.angle_alpha   90.00
_cell.angle_beta   90.00
_cell.angle_gamma   90.00
#
_symmetry.space_group_name_H-M   'P 1'
#
loop_
_entity.id
_entity.type
_entity.pdbx_description
1 polymer ?
#
loop_
_entity_poly.entity_id
_entity_poly.type
_entity_poly.pdbx_seq_one_letter_code
_entity_poly.pdbx_strand_id
1 'polypeptide(L)'
;RDLVRSRGLGDVYKRQAYYPIAFAVLLECMVPFFLVFEGRKPQARELVLVASLCALGVAGRAAFFMLPQFKPVLALTIISGVALGGETGFLVGAMTMLASNVLFSQGPWTPFQMFAMGIIGFLAGVLFRRGWLRRSRAALCVFGAISAVLIYGGIMNPVSALLYARTLEWKVIAAYYVTGFPVDCVHAAATVFFLLVLAEPMLEKLDRIKIKYGLVE
;
A
#
# COMPACT_ATOMS: atom_id res chain seq x y z
N ARG A 1 44.24 3.02 -11.35
CA ARG A 1 43.63 2.75 -10.01
C ARG A 1 42.78 3.96 -9.58
N ASP A 2 43.15 5.20 -9.81
CA ASP A 2 42.42 6.40 -9.36
C ASP A 2 41.15 6.68 -10.15
N LEU A 3 41.08 6.37 -11.44
CA LEU A 3 39.89 6.51 -12.29
C LEU A 3 38.73 5.59 -11.87
N VAL A 4 39.04 4.39 -11.39
CA VAL A 4 38.02 3.43 -10.88
C VAL A 4 37.49 3.89 -9.52
N ARG A 5 38.36 4.49 -8.71
CA ARG A 5 38.01 5.03 -7.38
C ARG A 5 37.16 6.29 -7.50
N SER A 6 37.45 7.17 -8.48
CA SER A 6 36.66 8.39 -8.71
C SER A 6 35.29 8.08 -9.29
N ARG A 7 35.14 7.08 -10.18
CA ARG A 7 33.85 6.62 -10.66
C ARG A 7 32.99 6.03 -9.53
N GLY A 8 33.58 5.21 -8.67
CA GLY A 8 32.88 4.65 -7.50
C GLY A 8 32.38 5.69 -6.52
N LEU A 9 33.17 6.74 -6.25
CA LEU A 9 32.75 7.87 -5.41
C LEU A 9 31.61 8.68 -6.05
N GLY A 10 31.69 8.97 -7.34
CA GLY A 10 30.64 9.67 -8.09
C GLY A 10 29.29 8.90 -8.06
N ASP A 11 29.33 7.57 -8.16
CA ASP A 11 28.13 6.73 -8.11
C ASP A 11 27.53 6.67 -6.69
N VAL A 12 28.39 6.68 -5.64
CA VAL A 12 27.92 6.78 -4.25
C VAL A 12 27.24 8.12 -3.96
N TYR A 13 27.83 9.24 -4.42
CA TYR A 13 27.22 10.57 -4.25
C TYR A 13 25.89 10.70 -5.00
N LYS A 14 25.79 10.22 -6.24
CA LYS A 14 24.54 10.20 -7.00
C LYS A 14 23.46 9.41 -6.26
N ARG A 15 23.80 8.25 -5.74
CA ARG A 15 22.88 7.39 -5.00
C ARG A 15 22.37 8.05 -3.71
N GLN A 16 23.24 8.75 -2.98
CA GLN A 16 22.85 9.51 -1.80
C GLN A 16 21.85 10.63 -2.10
N ALA A 17 21.87 11.18 -3.32
CA ALA A 17 20.92 12.20 -3.76
C ALA A 17 19.59 11.61 -4.24
N TYR A 18 19.57 10.43 -4.86
CA TYR A 18 18.34 9.81 -5.39
C TYR A 18 17.33 9.46 -4.29
N TYR A 19 17.79 8.96 -3.15
CA TYR A 19 16.89 8.60 -2.06
C TYR A 19 16.13 9.80 -1.47
N PRO A 20 16.79 10.89 -1.04
CA PRO A 20 16.08 12.06 -0.51
C PRO A 20 15.13 12.68 -1.53
N ILE A 21 15.50 12.72 -2.82
CA ILE A 21 14.64 13.24 -3.89
C ILE A 21 13.41 12.35 -4.05
N ALA A 22 13.60 11.04 -4.18
CA ALA A 22 12.49 10.10 -4.31
C ALA A 22 11.56 10.14 -3.08
N PHE A 23 12.13 10.29 -1.89
CA PHE A 23 11.40 10.46 -0.64
C PHE A 23 10.58 11.76 -0.62
N ALA A 24 11.17 12.89 -1.01
CA ALA A 24 10.49 14.18 -1.07
C ALA A 24 9.32 14.15 -2.06
N VAL A 25 9.56 13.68 -3.28
CA VAL A 25 8.51 13.51 -4.31
C VAL A 25 7.38 12.62 -3.82
N LEU A 26 7.71 11.52 -3.14
CA LEU A 26 6.71 10.62 -2.60
C LEU A 26 5.85 11.30 -1.52
N LEU A 27 6.47 12.04 -0.59
CA LEU A 27 5.74 12.79 0.42
C LEU A 27 4.81 13.83 -0.22
N GLU A 28 5.29 14.57 -1.22
CA GLU A 28 4.48 15.54 -1.98
C GLU A 28 3.30 14.84 -2.66
N CYS A 29 3.48 13.65 -3.23
CA CYS A 29 2.39 12.88 -3.82
C CYS A 29 1.36 12.38 -2.79
N MET A 30 1.74 12.22 -1.52
CA MET A 30 0.82 11.79 -0.45
C MET A 30 0.00 12.96 0.12
N VAL A 31 0.56 14.15 0.19
CA VAL A 31 -0.06 15.34 0.79
C VAL A 31 -1.47 15.61 0.25
N PRO A 32 -1.75 15.59 -1.07
CA PRO A 32 -3.09 15.85 -1.60
C PRO A 32 -4.17 14.94 -1.01
N PHE A 33 -3.86 13.66 -0.77
CA PHE A 33 -4.83 12.72 -0.20
C PHE A 33 -5.21 13.07 1.24
N PHE A 34 -4.24 13.50 2.05
CA PHE A 34 -4.50 13.96 3.41
C PHE A 34 -5.29 15.26 3.42
N LEU A 35 -4.92 16.23 2.55
CA LEU A 35 -5.59 17.52 2.46
C LEU A 35 -7.05 17.38 1.97
N VAL A 36 -7.30 16.53 0.99
CA VAL A 36 -8.66 16.27 0.49
C VAL A 36 -9.52 15.62 1.59
N PHE A 37 -8.95 14.66 2.32
CA PHE A 37 -9.67 14.03 3.43
C PHE A 37 -9.97 15.03 4.54
N GLU A 38 -9.01 15.85 4.95
CA GLU A 38 -9.19 16.90 5.97
C GLU A 38 -10.18 17.95 5.50
N GLY A 39 -10.10 18.36 4.24
CA GLY A 39 -10.99 19.37 3.64
C GLY A 39 -12.48 18.98 3.64
N ARG A 40 -12.77 17.66 3.62
CA ARG A 40 -14.15 17.15 3.76
C ARG A 40 -14.70 17.28 5.19
N LYS A 41 -13.89 17.70 6.17
CA LYS A 41 -14.26 17.81 7.60
C LYS A 41 -14.91 16.51 8.11
N PRO A 42 -14.18 15.39 8.11
CA PRO A 42 -14.73 14.09 8.45
C PRO A 42 -15.34 14.12 9.86
N GLN A 43 -16.47 13.45 10.03
CA GLN A 43 -17.09 13.31 11.35
C GLN A 43 -16.21 12.48 12.28
N ALA A 44 -16.29 12.70 13.60
CA ALA A 44 -15.53 11.92 14.59
C ALA A 44 -15.79 10.40 14.44
N ARG A 45 -16.98 9.99 14.06
CA ARG A 45 -17.34 8.59 13.79
C ARG A 45 -16.59 8.00 12.59
N GLU A 46 -16.36 8.79 11.54
CA GLU A 46 -15.56 8.37 10.39
C GLU A 46 -14.08 8.15 10.79
N LEU A 47 -13.54 9.07 11.60
CA LEU A 47 -12.18 8.92 12.13
C LEU A 47 -12.01 7.67 12.99
N VAL A 48 -12.99 7.37 13.85
CA VAL A 48 -13.00 6.13 14.66
C VAL A 48 -13.06 4.89 13.76
N LEU A 49 -13.85 4.92 12.69
CA LEU A 49 -13.95 3.82 11.75
C LEU A 49 -12.61 3.59 11.00
N VAL A 50 -11.98 4.66 10.51
CA VAL A 50 -10.66 4.62 9.87
C VAL A 50 -9.62 4.04 10.84
N ALA A 51 -9.56 4.56 12.08
CA ALA A 51 -8.65 4.08 13.11
C ALA A 51 -8.87 2.59 13.43
N SER A 52 -10.13 2.15 13.49
CA SER A 52 -10.48 0.74 13.74
C SER A 52 -10.03 -0.17 12.58
N LEU A 53 -10.17 0.27 11.34
CA LEU A 53 -9.69 -0.47 10.16
C LEU A 53 -8.16 -0.53 10.13
N CYS A 54 -7.48 0.55 10.47
CA CYS A 54 -6.02 0.56 10.62
C CYS A 54 -5.58 -0.41 11.72
N ALA A 55 -6.21 -0.36 12.89
CA ALA A 55 -5.91 -1.27 14.00
C ALA A 55 -6.13 -2.74 13.61
N LEU A 56 -7.19 -3.05 12.85
CA LEU A 56 -7.43 -4.39 12.33
C LEU A 56 -6.33 -4.82 11.35
N GLY A 57 -5.85 -3.90 10.49
CA GLY A 57 -4.73 -4.14 9.60
C GLY A 57 -3.43 -4.44 10.35
N VAL A 58 -3.14 -3.67 11.39
CA VAL A 58 -1.96 -3.88 12.28
C VAL A 58 -2.07 -5.22 13.01
N ALA A 59 -3.22 -5.52 13.59
CA ALA A 59 -3.48 -6.79 14.29
C ALA A 59 -3.37 -7.99 13.32
N GLY A 60 -3.89 -7.86 12.11
CA GLY A 60 -3.75 -8.87 11.07
C GLY A 60 -2.28 -9.08 10.67
N ARG A 61 -1.48 -8.01 10.58
CA ARG A 61 -0.04 -8.13 10.33
C ARG A 61 0.69 -8.82 11.48
N ALA A 62 0.27 -8.55 12.73
CA ALA A 62 0.79 -9.20 13.92
C ALA A 62 0.47 -10.70 13.94
N ALA A 63 -0.78 -11.06 13.70
CA ALA A 63 -1.25 -12.45 13.72
C ALA A 63 -0.51 -13.33 12.70
N PHE A 64 -0.17 -12.78 11.54
CA PHE A 64 0.55 -13.47 10.48
C PHE A 64 2.02 -13.05 10.38
N PHE A 65 2.62 -12.55 11.47
CA PHE A 65 3.98 -12.01 11.46
C PHE A 65 5.02 -13.02 10.96
N MET A 66 4.90 -14.28 11.37
CA MET A 66 5.83 -15.35 11.00
C MET A 66 5.73 -15.80 9.54
N LEU A 67 4.66 -15.42 8.82
CA LEU A 67 4.47 -15.79 7.42
C LEU A 67 4.91 -14.64 6.51
N PRO A 68 6.02 -14.80 5.75
CA PRO A 68 6.48 -13.76 4.83
C PRO A 68 5.40 -13.40 3.80
N GLN A 69 5.10 -12.13 3.65
CA GLN A 69 4.09 -11.56 2.72
C GLN A 69 2.66 -12.12 2.83
N PHE A 70 2.39 -13.16 3.60
CA PHE A 70 1.06 -13.72 3.79
C PHE A 70 0.31 -12.97 4.91
N LYS A 71 -0.27 -11.81 4.55
CA LYS A 71 -0.92 -10.89 5.51
C LYS A 71 -2.22 -10.30 4.94
N PRO A 72 -3.23 -10.01 5.78
CA PRO A 72 -4.52 -9.48 5.33
C PRO A 72 -4.51 -7.98 4.96
N VAL A 73 -3.40 -7.27 5.16
CA VAL A 73 -3.36 -5.80 5.10
C VAL A 73 -3.86 -5.26 3.76
N LEU A 74 -3.38 -5.83 2.64
CA LEU A 74 -3.78 -5.35 1.31
C LEU A 74 -5.26 -5.62 1.03
N ALA A 75 -5.78 -6.78 1.45
CA ALA A 75 -7.20 -7.09 1.34
C ALA A 75 -8.07 -6.11 2.15
N LEU A 76 -7.68 -5.81 3.40
CA LEU A 76 -8.36 -4.83 4.25
C LEU A 76 -8.33 -3.42 3.66
N THR A 77 -7.20 -3.02 3.07
CA THR A 77 -7.05 -1.73 2.37
C THR A 77 -8.00 -1.64 1.18
N ILE A 78 -8.08 -2.67 0.35
CA ILE A 78 -9.01 -2.75 -0.79
C ILE A 78 -10.46 -2.66 -0.33
N ILE A 79 -10.84 -3.47 0.68
CA ILE A 79 -12.18 -3.47 1.26
C ILE A 79 -12.55 -2.07 1.79
N SER A 80 -11.63 -1.41 2.47
CA SER A 80 -11.82 -0.05 2.99
C SER A 80 -12.06 0.96 1.87
N GLY A 81 -11.27 0.91 0.79
CA GLY A 81 -11.46 1.75 -0.39
C GLY A 81 -12.80 1.53 -1.07
N VAL A 82 -13.18 0.29 -1.30
CA VAL A 82 -14.46 -0.09 -1.92
C VAL A 82 -15.66 0.37 -1.07
N ALA A 83 -15.58 0.23 0.24
CA ALA A 83 -16.67 0.60 1.15
C ALA A 83 -16.77 2.11 1.39
N LEU A 84 -15.65 2.76 1.68
CA LEU A 84 -15.62 4.12 2.22
C LEU A 84 -15.17 5.19 1.20
N GLY A 85 -14.61 4.77 0.07
CA GLY A 85 -14.12 5.67 -0.97
C GLY A 85 -12.61 5.74 -1.07
N GLY A 86 -12.14 6.37 -2.15
CA GLY A 86 -10.72 6.36 -2.51
C GLY A 86 -9.83 7.03 -1.46
N GLU A 87 -10.20 8.22 -1.01
CA GLU A 87 -9.42 8.99 -0.04
C GLU A 87 -9.30 8.24 1.29
N THR A 88 -10.40 7.68 1.78
CA THR A 88 -10.42 6.87 3.01
C THR A 88 -9.62 5.58 2.83
N GLY A 89 -9.74 4.93 1.66
CA GLY A 89 -8.92 3.75 1.31
C GLY A 89 -7.43 4.06 1.30
N PHE A 90 -7.04 5.22 0.75
CA PHE A 90 -5.66 5.69 0.80
C PHE A 90 -5.16 5.83 2.23
N LEU A 91 -5.93 6.53 3.07
CA LEU A 91 -5.58 6.75 4.48
C LEU A 91 -5.42 5.44 5.25
N VAL A 92 -6.39 4.53 5.12
CA VAL A 92 -6.33 3.23 5.80
C VAL A 92 -5.08 2.46 5.38
N GLY A 93 -4.76 2.41 4.08
CA GLY A 93 -3.56 1.74 3.58
C GLY A 93 -2.27 2.38 4.10
N ALA A 94 -2.12 3.69 3.95
CA ALA A 94 -0.94 4.44 4.37
C ALA A 94 -0.73 4.38 5.89
N MET A 95 -1.77 4.66 6.69
CA MET A 95 -1.68 4.70 8.14
C MET A 95 -1.48 3.31 8.75
N THR A 96 -2.07 2.25 8.15
CA THR A 96 -1.80 0.87 8.58
C THR A 96 -0.32 0.53 8.41
N MET A 97 0.30 0.93 7.29
CA MET A 97 1.72 0.69 7.06
C MET A 97 2.59 1.47 8.04
N LEU A 98 2.29 2.75 8.26
CA LEU A 98 3.00 3.57 9.23
C LEU A 98 2.94 2.95 10.64
N ALA A 99 1.73 2.74 11.16
CA ALA A 99 1.52 2.21 12.50
C ALA A 99 2.14 0.83 12.69
N SER A 100 1.96 -0.08 11.71
CA SER A 100 2.54 -1.41 11.81
C SER A 100 4.07 -1.42 11.71
N ASN A 101 4.67 -0.54 10.89
CA ASN A 101 6.12 -0.45 10.80
C ASN A 101 6.73 0.11 12.09
N VAL A 102 6.09 1.06 12.78
CA VAL A 102 6.53 1.50 14.10
C VAL A 102 6.62 0.33 15.09
N LEU A 103 5.68 -0.62 15.01
CA LEU A 103 5.64 -1.78 15.91
C LEU A 103 6.59 -2.92 15.49
N PHE A 104 6.74 -3.16 14.19
CA PHE A 104 7.44 -4.36 13.71
C PHE A 104 8.80 -4.08 13.07
N SER A 105 8.95 -3.02 12.32
CA SER A 105 10.22 -2.61 11.71
C SER A 105 10.07 -1.31 10.95
N GLN A 106 10.56 -0.22 11.52
CA GLN A 106 10.62 1.07 10.84
C GLN A 106 11.90 1.16 10.01
N GLY A 107 11.80 1.74 8.82
CA GLY A 107 12.95 1.90 7.94
C GLY A 107 12.69 2.83 6.75
N PRO A 108 13.70 3.06 5.91
CA PRO A 108 13.61 3.97 4.77
C PRO A 108 12.61 3.53 3.70
N TRP A 109 12.16 2.29 3.74
CA TRP A 109 11.10 1.74 2.87
C TRP A 109 9.69 2.18 3.28
N THR A 110 9.48 2.63 4.53
CA THR A 110 8.15 2.88 5.09
C THR A 110 7.32 3.87 4.26
N PRO A 111 7.81 5.03 3.83
CA PRO A 111 7.01 5.96 3.03
C PRO A 111 6.57 5.36 1.69
N PHE A 112 7.43 4.56 1.07
CA PHE A 112 7.11 3.87 -0.18
C PHE A 112 6.02 2.81 0.02
N GLN A 113 6.05 2.08 1.14
CA GLN A 113 4.98 1.14 1.50
C GLN A 113 3.66 1.86 1.80
N MET A 114 3.72 2.99 2.50
CA MET A 114 2.53 3.83 2.77
C MET A 114 1.88 4.26 1.45
N PHE A 115 2.68 4.78 0.52
CA PHE A 115 2.19 5.19 -0.78
C PHE A 115 1.64 4.02 -1.60
N ALA A 116 2.38 2.90 -1.69
CA ALA A 116 1.95 1.73 -2.44
C ALA A 116 0.62 1.16 -1.94
N MET A 117 0.46 1.02 -0.62
CA MET A 117 -0.79 0.58 -0.02
C MET A 117 -1.89 1.63 -0.17
N GLY A 118 -1.58 2.90 0.05
CA GLY A 118 -2.52 4.00 -0.09
C GLY A 118 -3.09 4.08 -1.50
N ILE A 119 -2.24 4.07 -2.53
CA ILE A 119 -2.70 4.17 -3.92
C ILE A 119 -3.57 2.98 -4.33
N ILE A 120 -3.31 1.77 -3.83
CA ILE A 120 -4.17 0.61 -4.08
C ILE A 120 -5.54 0.81 -3.43
N GLY A 121 -5.60 1.30 -2.19
CA GLY A 121 -6.86 1.63 -1.52
C GLY A 121 -7.63 2.73 -2.25
N PHE A 122 -6.93 3.76 -2.73
CA PHE A 122 -7.52 4.82 -3.54
C PHE A 122 -8.11 4.28 -4.85
N LEU A 123 -7.34 3.52 -5.61
CA LEU A 123 -7.80 2.93 -6.87
C LEU A 123 -8.97 1.98 -6.66
N ALA A 124 -8.95 1.17 -5.61
CA ALA A 124 -10.09 0.32 -5.25
C ALA A 124 -11.35 1.17 -5.04
N GLY A 125 -11.26 2.25 -4.27
CA GLY A 125 -12.39 3.16 -4.05
C GLY A 125 -12.89 3.80 -5.34
N VAL A 126 -11.99 4.32 -6.17
CA VAL A 126 -12.36 4.98 -7.43
C VAL A 126 -12.99 4.00 -8.43
N LEU A 127 -12.36 2.86 -8.66
CA LEU A 127 -12.79 1.92 -9.70
C LEU A 127 -14.11 1.21 -9.37
N PHE A 128 -14.29 0.82 -8.12
CA PHE A 128 -15.50 0.10 -7.71
C PHE A 128 -16.67 1.04 -7.39
N ARG A 129 -16.43 2.24 -6.85
CA ARG A 129 -17.53 3.18 -6.58
C ARG A 129 -18.04 3.92 -7.83
N ARG A 130 -17.17 4.18 -8.80
CA ARG A 130 -17.58 4.72 -10.12
C ARG A 130 -18.27 3.69 -11.01
N GLY A 131 -18.35 2.43 -10.58
CA GLY A 131 -18.97 1.35 -11.35
C GLY A 131 -18.14 0.84 -12.52
N TRP A 132 -16.85 1.25 -12.62
CA TRP A 132 -15.96 0.73 -13.67
C TRP A 132 -15.63 -0.76 -13.44
N LEU A 133 -15.55 -1.16 -12.18
CA LEU A 133 -15.46 -2.56 -11.79
C LEU A 133 -16.71 -2.97 -11.00
N ARG A 134 -17.25 -4.12 -11.34
CA ARG A 134 -18.40 -4.69 -10.63
C ARG A 134 -17.97 -5.12 -9.23
N ARG A 135 -18.76 -4.76 -8.20
CA ARG A 135 -18.52 -5.20 -6.82
C ARG A 135 -18.86 -6.67 -6.63
N SER A 136 -18.03 -7.55 -7.20
CA SER A 136 -18.14 -9.00 -7.11
C SER A 136 -16.87 -9.60 -6.50
N ARG A 137 -16.99 -10.76 -5.87
CA ARG A 137 -15.82 -11.47 -5.29
C ARG A 137 -14.72 -11.67 -6.34
N ALA A 138 -15.06 -12.10 -7.54
CA ALA A 138 -14.09 -12.34 -8.61
C ALA A 138 -13.35 -11.05 -9.00
N ALA A 139 -14.08 -9.94 -9.20
CA ALA A 139 -13.45 -8.67 -9.56
C ALA A 139 -12.52 -8.13 -8.44
N LEU A 140 -12.92 -8.29 -7.17
CA LEU A 140 -12.08 -7.93 -6.03
C LEU A 140 -10.81 -8.77 -5.99
N CYS A 141 -10.90 -10.08 -6.17
CA CYS A 141 -9.75 -10.98 -6.18
C CYS A 141 -8.81 -10.70 -7.35
N VAL A 142 -9.32 -10.48 -8.55
CA VAL A 142 -8.51 -10.13 -9.73
C VAL A 142 -7.82 -8.79 -9.52
N PHE A 143 -8.56 -7.76 -9.06
CA PHE A 143 -7.98 -6.46 -8.73
C PHE A 143 -6.90 -6.59 -7.64
N GLY A 144 -7.16 -7.36 -6.59
CA GLY A 144 -6.22 -7.59 -5.50
C GLY A 144 -4.93 -8.28 -5.96
N ALA A 145 -5.04 -9.33 -6.79
CA ALA A 145 -3.88 -10.02 -7.34
C ALA A 145 -3.04 -9.11 -8.25
N ILE A 146 -3.70 -8.40 -9.18
CA ILE A 146 -3.04 -7.45 -10.08
C ILE A 146 -2.36 -6.33 -9.28
N SER A 147 -3.05 -5.77 -8.28
CA SER A 147 -2.51 -4.69 -7.45
C SER A 147 -1.31 -5.14 -6.61
N ALA A 148 -1.31 -6.36 -6.09
CA ALA A 148 -0.18 -6.91 -5.33
C ALA A 148 1.07 -7.01 -6.20
N VAL A 149 0.95 -7.52 -7.43
CA VAL A 149 2.10 -7.73 -8.32
C VAL A 149 2.49 -6.42 -9.02
N LEU A 150 1.55 -5.72 -9.69
CA LEU A 150 1.89 -4.60 -10.56
C LEU A 150 2.04 -3.27 -9.81
N ILE A 151 1.25 -3.03 -8.76
CA ILE A 151 1.32 -1.77 -8.03
C ILE A 151 2.27 -1.91 -6.84
N TYR A 152 2.02 -2.83 -5.93
CA TYR A 152 2.88 -2.99 -4.76
C TYR A 152 4.27 -3.49 -5.14
N GLY A 153 4.38 -4.58 -5.87
CA GLY A 153 5.64 -5.11 -6.40
C GLY A 153 6.31 -4.13 -7.36
N GLY A 154 5.51 -3.47 -8.23
CA GLY A 154 5.98 -2.44 -9.16
C GLY A 154 6.69 -1.26 -8.49
N ILE A 155 6.24 -0.86 -7.29
CA ILE A 155 6.85 0.20 -6.48
C ILE A 155 7.98 -0.36 -5.61
N MET A 156 7.75 -1.47 -4.91
CA MET A 156 8.68 -1.95 -3.88
C MET A 156 9.92 -2.64 -4.44
N ASN A 157 9.85 -3.27 -5.62
CA ASN A 157 11.04 -3.89 -6.23
C ASN A 157 12.10 -2.83 -6.63
N PRO A 158 11.78 -1.74 -7.37
CA PRO A 158 12.76 -0.69 -7.63
C PRO A 158 13.19 0.07 -6.37
N VAL A 159 12.32 0.22 -5.37
CA VAL A 159 12.69 0.77 -4.06
C VAL A 159 13.74 -0.11 -3.38
N SER A 160 13.58 -1.43 -3.43
CA SER A 160 14.57 -2.37 -2.89
C SER A 160 15.91 -2.25 -3.63
N ALA A 161 15.91 -2.07 -4.96
CA ALA A 161 17.12 -1.78 -5.71
C ALA A 161 17.74 -0.44 -5.28
N LEU A 162 16.93 0.61 -5.10
CA LEU A 162 17.38 1.92 -4.64
C LEU A 162 18.06 1.86 -3.26
N LEU A 163 17.52 1.04 -2.36
CA LEU A 163 18.01 0.96 -0.98
C LEU A 163 19.21 0.02 -0.83
N TYR A 164 19.23 -1.07 -1.54
CA TYR A 164 20.16 -2.19 -1.26
C TYR A 164 21.15 -2.52 -2.38
N ALA A 165 20.89 -2.14 -3.65
CA ALA A 165 21.82 -2.42 -4.74
C ALA A 165 23.05 -1.49 -4.66
N ARG A 166 24.19 -1.96 -5.20
CA ARG A 166 25.43 -1.15 -5.29
C ARG A 166 25.37 -0.12 -6.41
N THR A 167 24.69 -0.42 -7.50
CA THR A 167 24.52 0.43 -8.68
C THR A 167 23.03 0.48 -9.08
N LEU A 168 22.57 1.59 -9.65
CA LEU A 168 21.21 1.75 -10.17
C LEU A 168 21.26 1.70 -11.71
N GLU A 169 21.41 0.49 -12.23
CA GLU A 169 21.32 0.22 -13.66
C GLU A 169 20.04 -0.56 -13.97
N TRP A 170 19.52 -0.43 -15.18
CA TRP A 170 18.32 -1.15 -15.62
C TRP A 170 18.41 -2.67 -15.42
N LYS A 171 19.61 -3.24 -15.64
CA LYS A 171 19.84 -4.68 -15.40
C LYS A 171 19.66 -5.06 -13.94
N VAL A 172 20.11 -4.20 -13.02
CA VAL A 172 19.97 -4.41 -11.58
C VAL A 172 18.51 -4.29 -11.16
N ILE A 173 17.81 -3.25 -11.62
CA ILE A 173 16.37 -3.08 -11.35
C ILE A 173 15.57 -4.28 -11.88
N ALA A 174 15.85 -4.73 -13.12
CA ALA A 174 15.22 -5.93 -13.68
C ALA A 174 15.49 -7.19 -12.84
N ALA A 175 16.72 -7.35 -12.31
CA ALA A 175 17.04 -8.46 -11.42
C ALA A 175 16.20 -8.43 -10.13
N TYR A 176 15.95 -7.24 -9.54
CA TYR A 176 15.06 -7.10 -8.38
C TYR A 176 13.61 -7.46 -8.70
N TYR A 177 13.11 -7.15 -9.89
CA TYR A 177 11.79 -7.62 -10.32
C TYR A 177 11.72 -9.14 -10.46
N VAL A 178 12.73 -9.75 -11.09
CA VAL A 178 12.78 -11.21 -11.27
C VAL A 178 12.88 -11.94 -9.93
N THR A 179 13.74 -11.49 -9.03
CA THR A 179 13.92 -12.11 -7.71
C THR A 179 12.78 -11.78 -6.74
N GLY A 180 12.12 -10.64 -6.88
CA GLY A 180 10.97 -10.23 -6.09
C GLY A 180 9.65 -10.90 -6.53
N PHE A 181 9.55 -11.32 -7.80
CA PHE A 181 8.31 -11.88 -8.36
C PHE A 181 7.72 -13.06 -7.57
N PRO A 182 8.48 -14.05 -7.09
CA PRO A 182 7.92 -15.12 -6.24
C PRO A 182 7.29 -14.57 -4.95
N VAL A 183 7.89 -13.55 -4.35
CA VAL A 183 7.40 -12.88 -3.15
C VAL A 183 6.11 -12.12 -3.45
N ASP A 184 6.05 -11.43 -4.59
CA ASP A 184 4.84 -10.74 -5.07
C ASP A 184 3.71 -11.73 -5.35
N CYS A 185 4.01 -12.93 -5.88
CA CYS A 185 3.03 -14.00 -6.05
C CYS A 185 2.46 -14.51 -4.71
N VAL A 186 3.27 -14.65 -3.68
CA VAL A 186 2.78 -14.99 -2.32
C VAL A 186 1.89 -13.89 -1.79
N HIS A 187 2.25 -12.63 -1.98
CA HIS A 187 1.45 -11.48 -1.58
C HIS A 187 0.10 -11.43 -2.33
N ALA A 188 0.12 -11.71 -3.63
CA ALA A 188 -1.10 -11.81 -4.44
C ALA A 188 -2.01 -12.95 -3.97
N ALA A 189 -1.46 -14.14 -3.75
CA ALA A 189 -2.20 -15.30 -3.24
C ALA A 189 -2.82 -15.03 -1.86
N ALA A 190 -2.06 -14.42 -0.94
CA ALA A 190 -2.56 -14.00 0.36
C ALA A 190 -3.70 -12.99 0.23
N THR A 191 -3.54 -11.99 -0.65
CA THR A 191 -4.56 -10.97 -0.89
C THR A 191 -5.86 -11.60 -1.41
N VAL A 192 -5.76 -12.50 -2.39
CA VAL A 192 -6.92 -13.24 -2.92
C VAL A 192 -7.58 -14.08 -1.81
N PHE A 193 -6.79 -14.81 -1.04
CA PHE A 193 -7.31 -15.62 0.07
C PHE A 193 -8.11 -14.77 1.07
N PHE A 194 -7.52 -13.67 1.54
CA PHE A 194 -8.20 -12.80 2.51
C PHE A 194 -9.38 -12.04 1.90
N LEU A 195 -9.35 -11.69 0.62
CA LEU A 195 -10.52 -11.11 -0.06
C LEU A 195 -11.67 -12.12 -0.17
N LEU A 196 -11.38 -13.39 -0.49
CA LEU A 196 -12.40 -14.43 -0.52
C LEU A 196 -13.09 -14.63 0.82
N VAL A 197 -12.33 -14.55 1.92
CA VAL A 197 -12.84 -14.79 3.28
C VAL A 197 -13.49 -13.54 3.88
N LEU A 198 -12.88 -12.36 3.71
CA LEU A 198 -13.24 -11.17 4.46
C LEU A 198 -14.09 -10.17 3.67
N ALA A 199 -14.04 -10.17 2.32
CA ALA A 199 -14.63 -9.06 1.56
C ALA A 199 -16.14 -8.95 1.77
N GLU A 200 -16.89 -10.04 1.63
CA GLU A 200 -18.36 -10.01 1.74
C GLU A 200 -18.83 -9.61 3.15
N PRO A 201 -18.41 -10.31 4.24
CA PRO A 201 -18.89 -9.97 5.57
C PRO A 201 -18.45 -8.57 6.04
N MET A 202 -17.26 -8.12 5.62
CA MET A 202 -16.79 -6.78 5.98
C MET A 202 -17.51 -5.70 5.20
N LEU A 203 -17.69 -5.87 3.88
CA LEU A 203 -18.41 -4.91 3.06
C LEU A 203 -19.85 -4.73 3.54
N GLU A 204 -20.56 -5.82 3.86
CA GLU A 204 -21.90 -5.74 4.43
C GLU A 204 -21.93 -4.98 5.77
N LYS A 205 -20.99 -5.27 6.67
CA LYS A 205 -20.87 -4.54 7.95
C LYS A 205 -20.59 -3.06 7.74
N LEU A 206 -19.65 -2.73 6.86
CA LEU A 206 -19.28 -1.33 6.57
C LEU A 206 -20.44 -0.58 5.92
N ASP A 207 -21.20 -1.20 5.02
CA ASP A 207 -22.38 -0.60 4.42
C ASP A 207 -23.49 -0.34 5.45
N ARG A 208 -23.72 -1.27 6.37
CA ARG A 208 -24.67 -1.06 7.50
C ARG A 208 -24.24 0.09 8.42
N ILE A 209 -22.93 0.19 8.72
CA ILE A 209 -22.38 1.28 9.54
C ILE A 209 -22.57 2.62 8.82
N LYS A 210 -22.32 2.68 7.52
CA LYS A 210 -22.54 3.91 6.71
C LYS A 210 -23.97 4.37 6.78
N ILE A 211 -24.93 3.48 6.54
CA ILE A 211 -26.37 3.80 6.60
C ILE A 211 -26.76 4.24 8.00
N LYS A 212 -26.36 3.49 9.03
CA LYS A 212 -26.73 3.78 10.43
C LYS A 212 -26.24 5.13 10.93
N TYR A 213 -25.08 5.56 10.47
CA TYR A 213 -24.42 6.77 10.98
C TYR A 213 -24.37 7.93 9.97
N GLY A 214 -24.95 7.75 8.77
CA GLY A 214 -24.91 8.78 7.72
C GLY A 214 -23.49 9.13 7.30
N LEU A 215 -22.58 8.14 7.26
CA LEU A 215 -21.20 8.33 6.88
C LEU A 215 -21.08 8.21 5.37
N VAL A 216 -20.48 9.22 4.75
CA VAL A 216 -20.14 9.25 3.31
C VAL A 216 -21.35 9.18 2.38
N GLU A 217 -21.73 10.30 1.84
CA GLU A 217 -22.51 10.40 0.60
C GLU A 217 -21.67 10.08 -0.64
#